data_d3af1a80a07bd16b3c985455d0a39b1a
#
_entry.id   d3af1a80a07bd16b3c985455d0a39b1a
#
_cell.length_a   1.000
_cell.length_b   1.000
_cell.length_c   1.000
_cell.angle_alpha   90.00
_cell.angle_beta   90.00
_cell.angle_gamma   90.00
#
_symmetry.space_group_name_H-M   'P 1'
#
loop_
_entity.id
_entity.type
_entity.pdbx_description
1 polymer ?
#
loop_
_entity_poly.entity_id
_entity_poly.type
_entity_poly.pdbx_seq_one_letter_code
_entity_poly.pdbx_strand_id
1 'polypeptide(L)'
;MEQYIKTISLQNQNLIIDYLNENILPHMIINPKGSAKGRRQLWIQTAPPLNSTAQWHVGYEDERIMNYVRSIAPEGFTPEAVLVTKGGNIKRHRDARYADYQGMSINLGKVTWYYERSNDQYFWQPNLYESVPAARYDLTGGEVFMFNTKNPHWVENAHPERWGINVWQISKNTRDEYEQFMQDRANGNLTEEQLDYKVAGY
;
A
#
# COMPACT_ATOMS: atom_id res chain seq x y z
N MET A 1 -7.20 -14.93 3.58
CA MET A 1 -8.58 -14.77 3.05
C MET A 1 -8.76 -13.29 2.78
N GLU A 2 -9.27 -12.93 1.63
CA GLU A 2 -9.70 -11.56 1.37
C GLU A 2 -11.07 -11.33 2.02
N GLN A 3 -11.23 -10.19 2.63
CA GLN A 3 -12.47 -9.81 3.29
C GLN A 3 -12.89 -8.42 2.83
N TYR A 4 -14.06 -8.33 2.20
CA TYR A 4 -14.72 -7.06 1.96
C TYR A 4 -15.16 -6.45 3.28
N ILE A 5 -14.86 -5.16 3.49
CA ILE A 5 -15.20 -4.45 4.73
C ILE A 5 -16.43 -3.58 4.53
N LYS A 6 -16.38 -2.66 3.57
CA LYS A 6 -17.46 -1.71 3.29
C LYS A 6 -17.28 -1.04 1.93
N THR A 7 -18.33 -0.35 1.48
CA THR A 7 -18.26 0.63 0.41
C THR A 7 -18.34 2.05 1.00
N ILE A 8 -17.44 2.93 0.55
CA ILE A 8 -17.48 4.35 0.86
C ILE A 8 -18.53 5.02 -0.04
N SER A 9 -19.38 5.88 0.51
CA SER A 9 -20.38 6.60 -0.27
C SER A 9 -19.73 7.46 -1.37
N LEU A 10 -20.42 7.67 -2.48
CA LEU A 10 -19.91 8.48 -3.60
C LEU A 10 -19.53 9.90 -3.15
N GLN A 11 -20.30 10.51 -2.26
CA GLN A 11 -19.97 11.82 -1.69
C GLN A 11 -18.62 11.80 -0.98
N ASN A 12 -18.37 10.81 -0.12
CA ASN A 12 -17.11 10.70 0.61
C ASN A 12 -15.94 10.34 -0.32
N GLN A 13 -16.18 9.54 -1.38
CA GLN A 13 -15.18 9.28 -2.41
C GLN A 13 -14.75 10.57 -3.11
N ASN A 14 -15.72 11.40 -3.54
CA ASN A 14 -15.43 12.67 -4.21
C ASN A 14 -14.63 13.60 -3.31
N LEU A 15 -15.02 13.74 -2.04
CA LEU A 15 -14.31 14.59 -1.08
C LEU A 15 -12.84 14.18 -0.90
N ILE A 16 -12.56 12.88 -0.80
CA ILE A 16 -11.19 12.41 -0.67
C ILE A 16 -10.41 12.49 -1.99
N ILE A 17 -11.05 12.23 -3.13
CA ILE A 17 -10.42 12.35 -4.45
C ILE A 17 -10.04 13.81 -4.75
N ASP A 18 -10.89 14.75 -4.45
CA ASP A 18 -10.61 16.18 -4.61
C ASP A 18 -9.41 16.58 -3.74
N TYR A 19 -9.41 16.16 -2.48
CA TYR A 19 -8.27 16.39 -1.61
C TYR A 19 -6.96 15.78 -2.14
N LEU A 20 -7.02 14.55 -2.63
CA LEU A 20 -5.85 13.87 -3.21
C LEU A 20 -5.32 14.59 -4.45
N ASN A 21 -6.22 15.10 -5.30
CA ASN A 21 -5.83 15.85 -6.50
C ASN A 21 -5.17 17.19 -6.14
N GLU A 22 -5.67 17.89 -5.14
CA GLU A 22 -5.17 19.21 -4.75
C GLU A 22 -3.88 19.14 -3.92
N ASN A 23 -3.80 18.22 -2.96
CA ASN A 23 -2.77 18.23 -1.93
C ASN A 23 -1.73 17.11 -2.06
N ILE A 24 -2.07 15.99 -2.68
CA ILE A 24 -1.18 14.81 -2.75
C ILE A 24 -0.54 14.67 -4.13
N LEU A 25 -1.30 14.86 -5.19
CA LEU A 25 -0.82 14.70 -6.57
C LEU A 25 0.46 15.51 -6.88
N PRO A 26 0.62 16.76 -6.42
CA PRO A 26 1.83 17.55 -6.68
C PRO A 26 3.12 16.97 -6.07
N HIS A 27 2.99 16.14 -5.03
CA HIS A 27 4.10 15.53 -4.29
C HIS A 27 4.42 14.10 -4.73
N MET A 28 3.56 13.51 -5.58
CA MET A 28 3.73 12.12 -6.03
C MET A 28 4.95 11.96 -6.94
N ILE A 29 5.61 10.83 -6.78
CA ILE A 29 6.74 10.41 -7.61
C ILE A 29 6.33 9.28 -8.53
N ILE A 30 7.01 9.14 -9.67
CA ILE A 30 6.81 8.02 -10.59
C ILE A 30 7.74 6.89 -10.17
N ASN A 31 7.19 5.73 -9.86
CA ASN A 31 7.99 4.56 -9.52
C ASN A 31 8.88 4.14 -10.71
N PRO A 32 10.21 4.15 -10.59
CA PRO A 32 11.11 3.90 -11.72
C PRO A 32 11.30 2.42 -12.04
N LYS A 33 10.98 1.51 -11.11
CA LYS A 33 11.35 0.08 -11.22
C LYS A 33 10.33 -0.86 -10.55
N GLY A 34 10.61 -2.15 -10.66
CA GLY A 34 9.84 -3.20 -9.98
C GLY A 34 8.46 -3.46 -10.59
N SER A 35 7.60 -4.08 -9.79
CA SER A 35 6.23 -4.49 -10.18
C SER A 35 5.31 -3.31 -10.48
N ALA A 36 5.58 -2.16 -9.86
CA ALA A 36 4.79 -0.93 -9.97
C ALA A 36 5.42 0.15 -10.87
N LYS A 37 6.37 -0.22 -11.76
CA LYS A 37 7.07 0.73 -12.65
C LYS A 37 6.08 1.60 -13.43
N GLY A 38 6.31 2.91 -13.42
CA GLY A 38 5.49 3.90 -14.13
C GLY A 38 4.25 4.37 -13.37
N ARG A 39 3.89 3.77 -12.24
CA ARG A 39 2.78 4.21 -11.39
C ARG A 39 3.21 5.40 -10.54
N ARG A 40 2.34 6.39 -10.39
CA ARG A 40 2.53 7.46 -9.42
C ARG A 40 2.24 6.94 -8.02
N GLN A 41 3.09 7.33 -7.06
CA GLN A 41 2.96 6.89 -5.67
C GLN A 41 3.52 7.92 -4.69
N LEU A 42 3.02 7.87 -3.45
CA LEU A 42 3.53 8.66 -2.34
C LEU A 42 3.32 7.89 -1.03
N TRP A 43 4.40 7.68 -0.28
CA TRP A 43 4.32 7.17 1.09
C TRP A 43 3.90 8.28 2.05
N ILE A 44 2.98 7.98 2.95
CA ILE A 44 2.48 8.93 3.95
C ILE A 44 3.10 8.59 5.31
N GLN A 45 3.66 9.59 5.97
CA GLN A 45 4.34 9.56 7.26
C GLN A 45 5.59 8.66 7.33
N THR A 46 5.52 7.44 6.81
CA THR A 46 6.62 6.47 6.91
C THR A 46 6.70 5.65 5.63
N ALA A 47 7.88 5.55 5.06
CA ALA A 47 8.17 4.70 3.91
C ALA A 47 9.05 3.51 4.33
N PRO A 48 8.53 2.29 4.25
CA PRO A 48 9.27 1.10 4.65
C PRO A 48 10.33 0.69 3.63
N PRO A 49 11.36 -0.06 4.05
CA PRO A 49 12.35 -0.64 3.15
C PRO A 49 11.72 -1.71 2.26
N LEU A 50 11.85 -1.57 0.94
CA LEU A 50 11.29 -2.52 -0.04
C LEU A 50 12.18 -3.74 -0.30
N ASN A 51 13.42 -3.72 0.19
CA ASN A 51 14.37 -4.82 0.06
C ASN A 51 15.29 -4.88 1.29
N SER A 52 16.15 -5.89 1.37
CA SER A 52 17.02 -6.14 2.53
C SER A 52 18.14 -5.12 2.73
N THR A 53 18.44 -4.30 1.72
CA THR A 53 19.51 -3.27 1.78
C THR A 53 18.94 -1.86 1.92
N ALA A 54 17.63 -1.70 1.77
CA ALA A 54 16.96 -0.42 1.94
C ALA A 54 16.72 -0.11 3.42
N GLN A 55 16.61 1.16 3.73
CA GLN A 55 16.33 1.68 5.06
C GLN A 55 14.92 2.29 5.14
N TRP A 56 14.48 2.57 6.37
CA TRP A 56 13.27 3.34 6.63
C TRP A 56 13.48 4.81 6.30
N HIS A 57 12.46 5.44 5.71
CA HIS A 57 12.46 6.87 5.42
C HIS A 57 11.22 7.54 6.01
N VAL A 58 11.30 8.82 6.24
CA VAL A 58 10.12 9.66 6.48
C VAL A 58 9.31 9.71 5.19
N GLY A 59 8.00 9.50 5.28
CA GLY A 59 7.07 9.75 4.20
C GLY A 59 6.63 11.21 4.17
N TYR A 60 5.81 11.56 3.19
CA TYR A 60 5.14 12.87 3.16
C TYR A 60 4.19 13.00 4.35
N GLU A 61 4.30 14.07 5.12
CA GLU A 61 3.47 14.27 6.31
C GLU A 61 2.09 14.78 5.92
N ASP A 62 1.08 13.95 6.12
CA ASP A 62 -0.32 14.32 5.87
C ASP A 62 -1.25 13.66 6.91
N GLU A 63 -1.57 14.41 7.94
CA GLU A 63 -2.43 13.92 9.03
C GLU A 63 -3.89 13.73 8.58
N ARG A 64 -4.35 14.43 7.55
CA ARG A 64 -5.73 14.27 7.04
C ARG A 64 -5.91 12.90 6.38
N ILE A 65 -4.90 12.44 5.59
CA ILE A 65 -4.91 11.08 5.03
C ILE A 65 -4.84 10.04 6.15
N MET A 66 -3.97 10.23 7.15
CA MET A 66 -3.86 9.30 8.26
C MET A 66 -5.16 9.19 9.06
N ASN A 67 -5.82 10.31 9.36
CA ASN A 67 -7.10 10.31 10.05
C ASN A 67 -8.21 9.66 9.21
N TYR A 68 -8.22 9.91 7.90
CA TYR A 68 -9.15 9.25 6.99
C TYR A 68 -8.96 7.73 7.01
N VAL A 69 -7.72 7.26 6.90
CA VAL A 69 -7.40 5.83 6.95
C VAL A 69 -7.78 5.20 8.30
N ARG A 70 -7.46 5.85 9.41
CA ARG A 70 -7.84 5.38 10.77
C ARG A 70 -9.35 5.28 10.95
N SER A 71 -10.12 6.21 10.37
CA SER A 71 -11.59 6.20 10.44
C SER A 71 -12.24 5.04 9.66
N ILE A 72 -11.51 4.46 8.72
CA ILE A 72 -11.96 3.35 7.86
C ILE A 72 -11.46 2.00 8.36
N ALA A 73 -10.29 1.98 8.97
CA ALA A 73 -9.65 0.77 9.46
C ALA A 73 -10.58 -0.02 10.41
N PRO A 74 -10.64 -1.35 10.27
CA PRO A 74 -11.42 -2.18 11.19
C PRO A 74 -10.77 -2.20 12.58
N GLU A 75 -11.56 -2.53 13.58
CA GLU A 75 -11.08 -2.71 14.95
C GLU A 75 -9.92 -3.72 15.00
N GLY A 76 -8.88 -3.38 15.75
CA GLY A 76 -7.67 -4.21 15.89
C GLY A 76 -6.66 -4.07 14.74
N PHE A 77 -6.96 -3.30 13.69
CA PHE A 77 -5.99 -2.99 12.64
C PHE A 77 -5.38 -1.60 12.84
N THR A 78 -4.06 -1.53 13.04
CA THR A 78 -3.33 -0.28 13.24
C THR A 78 -2.64 0.15 11.94
N PRO A 79 -3.06 1.23 11.29
CA PRO A 79 -2.39 1.79 10.11
C PRO A 79 -1.01 2.34 10.47
N GLU A 80 0.07 1.76 9.93
CA GLU A 80 1.44 2.18 10.22
C GLU A 80 2.23 2.55 8.97
N ALA A 81 2.01 1.87 7.85
CA ALA A 81 2.55 2.24 6.55
C ALA A 81 1.39 2.49 5.57
N VAL A 82 1.36 3.66 4.96
CA VAL A 82 0.31 4.08 4.04
C VAL A 82 0.90 4.52 2.72
N LEU A 83 0.47 3.90 1.63
CA LEU A 83 0.89 4.23 0.27
C LEU A 83 -0.30 4.73 -0.55
N VAL A 84 -0.28 5.98 -0.94
CA VAL A 84 -1.22 6.56 -1.90
C VAL A 84 -0.70 6.35 -3.32
N THR A 85 -1.58 5.92 -4.23
CA THR A 85 -1.23 5.61 -5.62
C THR A 85 -2.24 6.21 -6.58
N LYS A 86 -1.77 6.66 -7.77
CA LYS A 86 -2.64 7.16 -8.85
C LYS A 86 -2.34 6.44 -10.16
N GLY A 87 -3.42 5.93 -10.79
CA GLY A 87 -3.36 5.20 -12.05
C GLY A 87 -2.41 4.00 -12.03
N GLY A 88 -2.15 3.47 -13.20
CA GLY A 88 -1.12 2.44 -13.42
C GLY A 88 -1.47 1.04 -12.89
N ASN A 89 -1.00 0.07 -13.62
CA ASN A 89 -1.09 -1.33 -13.22
C ASN A 89 0.04 -1.68 -12.25
N ILE A 90 -0.12 -2.78 -11.53
CA ILE A 90 0.95 -3.39 -10.76
C ILE A 90 1.02 -4.88 -11.13
N LYS A 91 2.22 -5.35 -11.49
CA LYS A 91 2.44 -6.76 -11.84
C LYS A 91 2.22 -7.66 -10.64
N ARG A 92 1.95 -8.94 -10.90
CA ARG A 92 1.84 -9.97 -9.87
C ARG A 92 3.02 -9.91 -8.90
N HIS A 93 2.73 -9.76 -7.62
CA HIS A 93 3.72 -9.62 -6.56
C HIS A 93 3.13 -10.07 -5.22
N ARG A 94 3.97 -10.11 -4.21
CA ARG A 94 3.64 -10.15 -2.78
C ARG A 94 4.21 -8.92 -2.12
N ASP A 95 3.59 -8.47 -1.05
CA ASP A 95 4.15 -7.35 -0.30
C ASP A 95 5.45 -7.75 0.40
N ALA A 96 6.34 -6.79 0.52
CA ALA A 96 7.68 -6.98 1.06
C ALA A 96 7.66 -7.37 2.56
N ARG A 97 8.83 -7.62 3.13
CA ARG A 97 8.99 -8.13 4.51
C ARG A 97 8.41 -7.21 5.58
N TYR A 98 8.32 -5.90 5.32
CA TYR A 98 7.79 -4.93 6.28
C TYR A 98 6.30 -5.13 6.58
N ALA A 99 5.53 -5.58 5.60
CA ALA A 99 4.09 -5.78 5.74
C ALA A 99 3.79 -7.01 6.60
N ASP A 100 2.88 -6.88 7.57
CA ASP A 100 2.31 -8.02 8.25
C ASP A 100 1.40 -8.81 7.30
N TYR A 101 0.84 -9.93 7.76
CA TYR A 101 -0.07 -10.78 6.98
C TYR A 101 -1.36 -10.08 6.55
N GLN A 102 -1.77 -9.05 7.26
CA GLN A 102 -2.97 -8.27 6.92
C GLN A 102 -2.60 -6.91 6.33
N GLY A 103 -3.14 -6.65 5.14
CA GLY A 103 -3.16 -5.34 4.51
C GLY A 103 -4.58 -4.89 4.24
N MET A 104 -4.80 -3.59 4.21
CA MET A 104 -6.05 -2.96 3.81
C MET A 104 -5.85 -2.19 2.51
N SER A 105 -6.83 -2.28 1.61
CA SER A 105 -6.86 -1.46 0.39
C SER A 105 -8.17 -0.70 0.28
N ILE A 106 -8.07 0.58 -0.04
CA ILE A 106 -9.18 1.47 -0.36
C ILE A 106 -9.08 1.78 -1.85
N ASN A 107 -10.04 1.32 -2.62
CA ASN A 107 -10.11 1.55 -4.05
C ASN A 107 -11.00 2.76 -4.37
N LEU A 108 -10.49 3.70 -5.15
CA LEU A 108 -11.20 4.92 -5.55
C LEU A 108 -11.16 5.06 -7.08
N GLY A 109 -11.86 4.17 -7.77
CA GLY A 109 -12.02 4.19 -9.22
C GLY A 109 -11.96 2.81 -9.88
N LYS A 110 -12.06 2.79 -11.22
CA LYS A 110 -12.16 1.55 -12.00
C LYS A 110 -10.83 0.82 -12.09
N VAL A 111 -10.86 -0.49 -11.80
CA VAL A 111 -9.69 -1.37 -11.86
C VAL A 111 -10.13 -2.83 -11.83
N THR A 112 -9.32 -3.73 -12.40
CA THR A 112 -9.43 -5.17 -12.18
C THR A 112 -8.36 -5.60 -11.18
N TRP A 113 -8.76 -6.12 -10.04
CA TRP A 113 -7.86 -6.66 -9.01
C TRP A 113 -7.91 -8.17 -9.03
N TYR A 114 -6.73 -8.79 -8.96
CA TYR A 114 -6.56 -10.24 -8.90
C TYR A 114 -5.89 -10.64 -7.60
N TYR A 115 -6.33 -11.75 -7.04
CA TYR A 115 -5.83 -12.27 -5.79
C TYR A 115 -5.80 -13.80 -5.80
N GLU A 116 -4.63 -14.38 -5.50
CA GLU A 116 -4.46 -15.81 -5.37
C GLU A 116 -4.61 -16.25 -3.92
N ARG A 117 -5.51 -17.21 -3.69
CA ARG A 117 -5.71 -17.85 -2.36
C ARG A 117 -4.73 -19.00 -2.22
N SER A 118 -3.42 -18.74 -2.29
CA SER A 118 -2.42 -19.80 -2.19
C SER A 118 -2.19 -20.23 -0.75
N ASN A 119 -2.02 -21.55 -0.54
CA ASN A 119 -1.44 -22.06 0.68
C ASN A 119 0.05 -21.74 0.67
N ASP A 120 0.61 -21.25 1.79
CA ASP A 120 2.01 -20.84 1.92
C ASP A 120 3.02 -21.95 1.60
N GLN A 121 2.65 -23.22 1.82
CA GLN A 121 3.54 -24.37 1.60
C GLN A 121 3.95 -24.58 0.13
N TYR A 122 3.26 -23.99 -0.84
CA TYR A 122 3.59 -24.14 -2.27
C TYR A 122 4.37 -22.95 -2.85
N PHE A 123 4.62 -21.92 -2.08
CA PHE A 123 5.26 -20.69 -2.60
C PHE A 123 6.67 -20.93 -3.20
N TRP A 124 7.42 -21.84 -2.64
CA TRP A 124 8.81 -22.11 -3.02
C TRP A 124 8.96 -23.15 -4.14
N GLN A 125 7.85 -23.69 -4.64
CA GLN A 125 7.86 -24.70 -5.70
C GLN A 125 7.20 -24.13 -6.96
N PRO A 126 7.97 -23.46 -7.87
CA PRO A 126 7.44 -22.77 -9.04
C PRO A 126 6.54 -23.64 -9.94
N ASN A 127 6.78 -24.93 -9.98
CA ASN A 127 6.09 -25.88 -10.86
C ASN A 127 4.69 -26.30 -10.38
N LEU A 128 4.28 -25.91 -9.17
CA LEU A 128 2.94 -26.21 -8.61
C LEU A 128 1.97 -25.02 -8.69
N TYR A 129 2.41 -23.88 -9.27
CA TYR A 129 1.60 -22.67 -9.36
C TYR A 129 0.53 -22.70 -10.45
N GLU A 130 0.55 -23.65 -11.35
CA GLU A 130 -0.34 -23.64 -12.53
C GLU A 130 -1.81 -23.91 -12.21
N SER A 131 -2.19 -24.16 -10.95
CA SER A 131 -3.53 -24.66 -10.66
C SER A 131 -4.36 -23.88 -9.64
N VAL A 132 -3.87 -22.81 -9.02
CA VAL A 132 -4.74 -22.00 -8.15
C VAL A 132 -5.29 -20.82 -8.95
N PRO A 133 -6.56 -20.88 -9.38
CA PRO A 133 -7.14 -19.78 -10.13
C PRO A 133 -7.17 -18.52 -9.24
N ALA A 134 -6.65 -17.42 -9.77
CA ALA A 134 -6.77 -16.13 -9.12
C ALA A 134 -8.25 -15.72 -9.08
N ALA A 135 -8.71 -15.27 -7.92
CA ALA A 135 -9.98 -14.56 -7.84
C ALA A 135 -9.85 -13.22 -8.56
N ARG A 136 -10.83 -12.87 -9.37
CA ARG A 136 -10.91 -11.62 -10.13
C ARG A 136 -12.01 -10.74 -9.57
N TYR A 137 -11.68 -9.47 -9.35
CA TYR A 137 -12.61 -8.45 -8.89
C TYR A 137 -12.57 -7.24 -9.80
N ASP A 138 -13.66 -6.95 -10.50
CA ASP A 138 -13.82 -5.72 -11.27
C ASP A 138 -14.40 -4.65 -10.34
N LEU A 139 -13.55 -3.74 -9.88
CA LEU A 139 -13.86 -2.70 -8.91
C LEU A 139 -14.20 -1.39 -9.62
N THR A 140 -15.11 -0.61 -9.05
CA THR A 140 -15.61 0.63 -9.65
C THR A 140 -15.30 1.88 -8.85
N GLY A 141 -15.02 1.73 -7.55
CA GLY A 141 -14.67 2.80 -6.61
C GLY A 141 -15.46 2.72 -5.31
N GLY A 142 -14.78 3.05 -4.22
CA GLY A 142 -15.33 3.03 -2.87
C GLY A 142 -15.17 1.72 -2.11
N GLU A 143 -14.69 0.66 -2.75
CA GLU A 143 -14.52 -0.64 -2.10
C GLU A 143 -13.32 -0.59 -1.13
N VAL A 144 -13.56 -1.10 0.08
CA VAL A 144 -12.53 -1.31 1.11
C VAL A 144 -12.48 -2.78 1.45
N PHE A 145 -11.30 -3.35 1.40
CA PHE A 145 -11.10 -4.77 1.72
C PHE A 145 -9.78 -5.03 2.43
N MET A 146 -9.79 -6.09 3.25
CA MET A 146 -8.60 -6.67 3.85
C MET A 146 -8.16 -7.88 3.03
N PHE A 147 -6.84 -8.10 2.97
CA PHE A 147 -6.27 -9.25 2.25
C PHE A 147 -4.99 -9.73 2.92
N ASN A 148 -4.60 -10.98 2.63
CA ASN A 148 -3.30 -11.47 3.07
C ASN A 148 -2.20 -10.96 2.12
N THR A 149 -1.32 -10.12 2.63
CA THR A 149 -0.23 -9.46 1.90
C THR A 149 0.80 -10.44 1.33
N LYS A 150 0.87 -11.65 1.90
CA LYS A 150 1.79 -12.70 1.48
C LYS A 150 1.23 -13.58 0.36
N ASN A 151 -0.02 -13.41 0.00
CA ASN A 151 -0.60 -14.02 -1.17
C ASN A 151 -0.31 -13.19 -2.44
N PRO A 152 -0.04 -13.83 -3.59
CA PRO A 152 0.16 -13.10 -4.83
C PRO A 152 -1.08 -12.30 -5.21
N HIS A 153 -0.86 -11.07 -5.59
CA HIS A 153 -1.92 -10.18 -6.06
C HIS A 153 -1.39 -9.18 -7.09
N TRP A 154 -2.30 -8.64 -7.92
CA TRP A 154 -1.94 -7.64 -8.93
C TRP A 154 -3.14 -6.83 -9.39
N VAL A 155 -2.86 -5.79 -10.16
CA VAL A 155 -3.86 -4.86 -10.68
C VAL A 155 -3.67 -4.69 -12.18
N GLU A 156 -4.75 -4.84 -12.92
CA GLU A 156 -4.83 -4.58 -14.36
C GLU A 156 -5.96 -3.60 -14.68
N ASN A 157 -5.93 -3.06 -15.88
CA ASN A 157 -6.97 -2.16 -16.39
C ASN A 157 -7.28 -0.98 -15.45
N ALA A 158 -6.24 -0.50 -14.72
CA ALA A 158 -6.41 0.65 -13.85
C ALA A 158 -6.70 1.90 -14.68
N HIS A 159 -7.84 2.54 -14.42
CA HIS A 159 -8.16 3.82 -15.04
C HIS A 159 -7.09 4.87 -14.64
N PRO A 160 -6.64 5.74 -15.56
CA PRO A 160 -5.60 6.74 -15.25
C PRO A 160 -5.95 7.65 -14.06
N GLU A 161 -7.23 7.96 -13.88
CA GLU A 161 -7.71 8.79 -12.77
C GLU A 161 -8.03 8.01 -11.48
N ARG A 162 -7.83 6.69 -11.48
CA ARG A 162 -8.04 5.88 -10.30
C ARG A 162 -7.03 6.23 -9.22
N TRP A 163 -7.52 6.42 -7.99
CA TRP A 163 -6.71 6.46 -6.79
C TRP A 163 -6.81 5.15 -6.02
N GLY A 164 -5.76 4.81 -5.29
CA GLY A 164 -5.73 3.71 -4.35
C GLY A 164 -4.97 4.13 -3.10
N ILE A 165 -5.46 3.71 -1.93
CA ILE A 165 -4.76 3.88 -0.66
C ILE A 165 -4.54 2.49 -0.09
N ASN A 166 -3.29 2.08 0.00
CA ASN A 166 -2.90 0.79 0.53
C ASN A 166 -2.24 0.99 1.89
N VAL A 167 -2.58 0.12 2.84
CA VAL A 167 -2.28 0.31 4.24
C VAL A 167 -1.79 -1.00 4.84
N TRP A 168 -0.75 -0.94 5.63
CA TRP A 168 -0.17 -2.10 6.30
C TRP A 168 0.09 -1.83 7.78
N GLN A 169 0.01 -2.91 8.56
CA GLN A 169 0.68 -3.02 9.84
C GLN A 169 2.11 -3.48 9.60
N ILE A 170 3.03 -3.04 10.45
CA ILE A 170 4.42 -3.47 10.37
C ILE A 170 4.57 -4.87 10.94
N SER A 171 5.23 -5.74 10.19
CA SER A 171 5.42 -7.14 10.57
C SER A 171 6.29 -7.28 11.83
N LYS A 172 6.09 -8.37 12.56
CA LYS A 172 6.92 -8.71 13.73
C LYS A 172 8.42 -8.79 13.37
N ASN A 173 8.74 -9.25 12.15
CA ASN A 173 10.12 -9.42 11.71
C ASN A 173 10.88 -8.11 11.47
N THR A 174 10.17 -6.99 11.34
CA THR A 174 10.76 -5.66 11.11
C THR A 174 10.32 -4.65 12.18
N ARG A 175 9.64 -5.12 13.23
CA ARG A 175 9.11 -4.28 14.31
C ARG A 175 10.21 -3.50 15.03
N ASP A 176 11.26 -4.18 15.45
CA ASP A 176 12.36 -3.55 16.18
C ASP A 176 13.07 -2.48 15.32
N GLU A 177 13.26 -2.75 14.02
CA GLU A 177 13.83 -1.78 13.08
C GLU A 177 12.93 -0.54 12.93
N TYR A 178 11.62 -0.76 12.87
CA TYR A 178 10.63 0.33 12.78
C TYR A 178 10.58 1.17 14.05
N GLU A 179 10.56 0.54 15.23
CA GLU A 179 10.54 1.23 16.53
C GLU A 179 11.82 2.06 16.72
N GLN A 180 12.97 1.51 16.36
CA GLN A 180 14.23 2.25 16.38
C GLN A 180 14.18 3.47 15.46
N PHE A 181 13.70 3.29 14.22
CA PHE A 181 13.52 4.40 13.28
C PHE A 181 12.59 5.50 13.85
N MET A 182 11.47 5.12 14.47
CA MET A 182 10.54 6.09 15.08
C MET A 182 11.16 6.81 16.27
N GLN A 183 12.00 6.14 17.06
CA GLN A 183 12.75 6.74 18.15
C GLN A 183 13.81 7.71 17.63
N ASP A 184 14.57 7.32 16.60
CA ASP A 184 15.57 8.19 15.98
C ASP A 184 14.93 9.43 15.34
N ARG A 185 13.76 9.26 14.74
CA ARG A 185 12.96 10.39 14.22
C ARG A 185 12.55 11.35 15.35
N ALA A 186 12.03 10.84 16.45
CA ALA A 186 11.62 11.66 17.59
C ALA A 186 12.78 12.41 18.25
N ASN A 187 13.99 11.84 18.20
CA ASN A 187 15.21 12.42 18.75
C ASN A 187 15.98 13.31 17.76
N GLY A 188 15.52 13.43 16.51
CA GLY A 188 16.22 14.18 15.47
C GLY A 188 17.53 13.54 14.96
N ASN A 189 17.65 12.22 15.08
CA ASN A 189 18.86 11.45 14.71
C ASN A 189 18.83 10.86 13.30
N LEU A 190 17.81 11.19 12.49
CA LEU A 190 17.72 10.70 11.12
C LEU A 190 18.73 11.41 10.21
N THR A 191 19.24 10.68 9.24
CA THR A 191 20.09 11.24 8.17
C THR A 191 19.27 12.09 7.20
N GLU A 192 19.94 12.98 6.43
CA GLU A 192 19.28 13.77 5.39
C GLU A 192 18.57 12.88 4.36
N GLU A 193 19.18 11.74 3.99
CA GLU A 193 18.58 10.77 3.08
C GLU A 193 17.29 10.18 3.66
N GLN A 194 17.25 9.82 4.94
CA GLN A 194 16.06 9.29 5.60
C GLN A 194 14.94 10.33 5.72
N LEU A 195 15.28 11.61 5.74
CA LEU A 195 14.31 12.72 5.79
C LEU A 195 13.72 13.06 4.41
N ASP A 196 14.34 12.65 3.31
CA ASP A 196 13.84 12.94 1.96
C ASP A 196 12.78 11.93 1.52
N TYR A 197 11.51 12.30 1.64
CA TYR A 197 10.39 11.46 1.20
C TYR A 197 10.38 11.17 -0.31
N LYS A 198 11.12 11.92 -1.14
CA LYS A 198 11.17 11.74 -2.59
C LYS A 198 12.01 10.54 -3.01
N VAL A 199 12.96 10.13 -2.18
CA VAL A 199 13.78 8.93 -2.40
C VAL A 199 13.18 7.70 -1.70
N ALA A 200 12.15 7.89 -0.88
CA ALA A 200 11.53 6.86 -0.09
C ALA A 200 10.89 5.74 -0.97
N GLY A 201 11.26 4.52 -0.69
CA GLY A 201 10.67 3.35 -1.36
C GLY A 201 11.27 3.00 -2.73
N TYR A 202 12.54 3.35 -2.97
CA TYR A 202 13.31 2.95 -4.15
C TYR A 202 14.31 1.83 -3.90
#